data_521a15110107336d7a2ed7a3d45b73e7
#
_entry.id   521a15110107336d7a2ed7a3d45b73e7
#
_cell.length_a   1.000
_cell.length_b   1.000
_cell.length_c   1.000
_cell.angle_alpha   90.00
_cell.angle_beta   90.00
_cell.angle_gamma   90.00
#
_symmetry.space_group_name_H-M   'P 1'
#
loop_
_entity.id
_entity.type
_entity.pdbx_description
1 polymer ?
#
loop_
_entity_poly.entity_id
_entity_poly.type
_entity_poly.pdbx_seq_one_letter_code
_entity_poly.pdbx_strand_id
1 'polypeptide(L)'
;MDDLWDELGVARAPSEVVPADPAALRAAAGRLNRGTGTAWAGDARQGFHGGAFGLRWVRVEEDVAEAVAFLAARCDRVRVMPFLEGIPCSIHGVVFPHGVATFRPVELVTLRRPGSSRLRYAGAATFWDPPDPDREVMRDLARRVGDALRERVGYRGAFTVDGVLSAEGFLPTELNPRLGAGLSIMTGALPDLPVSLLDRALVEAEPLAYGPDDLERQVLAAADQTRAGGAWTVTDRGPADATRELPVTFQGAACRPAADGRPADGVLSFGPSGVGGFVRLALDPDRVPVGRSVAPLAVAAFALADEVFGTGIGPLEPARAVR
;
A
#
# COMPACT_ATOMS: atom_id res chain seq x y z
N MET A 1 -3.65 19.09 1.78
CA MET A 1 -2.51 18.14 1.67
C MET A 1 -1.46 18.63 0.69
N ASP A 2 -1.86 19.06 -0.52
CA ASP A 2 -0.91 19.60 -1.51
C ASP A 2 -0.12 20.80 -0.97
N ASP A 3 -0.78 21.71 -0.26
CA ASP A 3 -0.11 22.86 0.39
C ASP A 3 0.98 22.41 1.38
N LEU A 4 0.76 21.30 2.10
CA LEU A 4 1.79 20.74 2.99
C LEU A 4 3.03 20.28 2.21
N TRP A 5 2.83 19.58 1.09
CA TRP A 5 3.95 19.13 0.25
C TRP A 5 4.74 20.31 -0.33
N ASP A 6 4.02 21.32 -0.82
CA ASP A 6 4.61 22.54 -1.40
C ASP A 6 5.40 23.32 -0.35
N GLU A 7 4.85 23.52 0.85
CA GLU A 7 5.52 24.20 1.97
C GLU A 7 6.76 23.44 2.48
N LEU A 8 6.72 22.10 2.45
CA LEU A 8 7.88 21.28 2.79
C LEU A 8 8.88 21.13 1.63
N GLY A 9 8.63 21.72 0.47
CA GLY A 9 9.47 21.57 -0.71
C GLY A 9 9.55 20.11 -1.20
N VAL A 10 8.48 19.32 -1.01
CA VAL A 10 8.40 17.93 -1.43
C VAL A 10 7.90 17.86 -2.86
N ALA A 11 8.66 17.20 -3.74
CA ALA A 11 8.21 16.92 -5.10
C ALA A 11 6.94 16.07 -5.07
N ARG A 12 5.92 16.48 -5.81
CA ARG A 12 4.64 15.76 -5.94
C ARG A 12 4.12 15.81 -7.36
N ALA A 13 3.25 14.88 -7.71
CA ALA A 13 2.49 14.97 -8.94
C ALA A 13 1.50 16.16 -8.89
N PRO A 14 1.30 16.89 -10.00
CA PRO A 14 0.26 17.90 -10.07
C PRO A 14 -1.10 17.26 -9.82
N SER A 15 -2.01 17.99 -9.19
CA SER A 15 -3.36 17.50 -8.94
C SER A 15 -4.37 18.64 -8.93
N GLU A 16 -5.62 18.30 -9.24
CA GLU A 16 -6.76 19.21 -9.15
C GLU A 16 -7.88 18.54 -8.34
N VAL A 17 -8.51 19.28 -7.45
CA VAL A 17 -9.70 18.82 -6.73
C VAL A 17 -10.92 19.50 -7.35
N VAL A 18 -11.73 18.73 -8.05
CA VAL A 18 -12.89 19.23 -8.81
C VAL A 18 -14.19 18.62 -8.29
N PRO A 19 -15.37 19.20 -8.59
CA PRO A 19 -16.65 18.54 -8.34
C PRO A 19 -16.71 17.16 -9.01
N ALA A 20 -17.45 16.22 -8.39
CA ALA A 20 -17.68 14.87 -8.94
C ALA A 20 -18.70 14.92 -10.10
N ASP A 21 -18.44 15.72 -11.10
CA ASP A 21 -19.27 15.99 -12.28
C ASP A 21 -18.52 15.59 -13.54
N PRO A 22 -19.21 14.99 -14.54
CA PRO A 22 -18.56 14.45 -15.72
C PRO A 22 -17.73 15.46 -16.52
N ALA A 23 -18.20 16.71 -16.65
CA ALA A 23 -17.51 17.72 -17.43
C ALA A 23 -16.25 18.23 -16.71
N ALA A 24 -16.35 18.50 -15.39
CA ALA A 24 -15.23 18.93 -14.57
C ALA A 24 -14.14 17.85 -14.52
N LEU A 25 -14.51 16.59 -14.34
CA LEU A 25 -13.58 15.44 -14.30
C LEU A 25 -12.86 15.24 -15.63
N ARG A 26 -13.56 15.27 -16.77
CA ARG A 26 -12.94 15.19 -18.10
C ARG A 26 -11.98 16.34 -18.38
N ALA A 27 -12.37 17.56 -18.02
CA ALA A 27 -11.53 18.73 -18.21
C ALA A 27 -10.24 18.65 -17.39
N ALA A 28 -10.32 18.25 -16.12
CA ALA A 28 -9.15 18.05 -15.27
C ALA A 28 -8.27 16.90 -15.81
N ALA A 29 -8.86 15.77 -16.20
CA ALA A 29 -8.14 14.65 -16.79
C ALA A 29 -7.41 15.04 -18.07
N GLY A 30 -8.04 15.83 -18.95
CA GLY A 30 -7.41 16.32 -20.18
C GLY A 30 -6.18 17.20 -19.93
N ARG A 31 -6.18 18.01 -18.85
CA ARG A 31 -5.02 18.83 -18.46
C ARG A 31 -3.89 18.03 -17.82
N LEU A 32 -4.23 17.00 -17.05
CA LEU A 32 -3.30 16.28 -16.19
C LEU A 32 -2.77 14.98 -16.79
N ASN A 33 -3.37 14.47 -17.87
CA ASN A 33 -2.92 13.23 -18.51
C ASN A 33 -1.55 13.42 -19.17
N ARG A 34 -0.60 12.58 -18.74
CA ARG A 34 0.78 12.55 -19.27
C ARG A 34 1.01 11.36 -20.20
N GLY A 35 -0.05 10.77 -20.77
CA GLY A 35 0.00 9.66 -21.73
C GLY A 35 -0.34 8.29 -21.14
N THR A 36 -0.34 8.13 -19.83
CA THR A 36 -0.68 6.87 -19.12
C THR A 36 -2.08 6.89 -18.50
N GLY A 37 -2.86 7.93 -18.76
CA GLY A 37 -4.15 8.17 -18.13
C GLY A 37 -4.01 9.00 -16.84
N THR A 38 -5.11 9.05 -16.08
CA THR A 38 -5.20 9.81 -14.85
C THR A 38 -5.74 8.94 -13.71
N ALA A 39 -5.32 9.22 -12.48
CA ALA A 39 -5.87 8.64 -11.27
C ALA A 39 -6.92 9.59 -10.69
N TRP A 40 -8.11 9.08 -10.42
CA TRP A 40 -9.23 9.80 -9.83
C TRP A 40 -9.50 9.23 -8.44
N ALA A 41 -9.28 10.02 -7.41
CA ALA A 41 -9.47 9.63 -6.02
C ALA A 41 -10.64 10.43 -5.42
N GLY A 42 -11.69 9.73 -5.03
CA GLY A 42 -12.86 10.30 -4.38
C GLY A 42 -12.88 9.97 -2.90
N ASP A 43 -13.25 10.94 -2.07
CA ASP A 43 -13.52 10.75 -0.66
C ASP A 43 -15.03 10.49 -0.49
N ALA A 44 -15.40 9.25 -0.15
CA ALA A 44 -16.79 8.87 -0.03
C ALA A 44 -17.44 9.56 1.17
N ARG A 45 -18.66 10.09 0.97
CA ARG A 45 -19.45 10.75 2.03
C ARG A 45 -19.76 9.80 3.20
N GLN A 46 -19.89 8.51 2.91
CA GLN A 46 -20.22 7.47 3.89
C GLN A 46 -19.58 6.14 3.50
N GLY A 47 -19.36 5.28 4.48
CA GLY A 47 -18.88 3.92 4.27
C GLY A 47 -17.36 3.77 4.38
N PHE A 48 -16.83 2.77 3.70
CA PHE A 48 -15.43 2.41 3.76
C PHE A 48 -14.57 3.28 2.82
N HIS A 49 -13.49 3.83 3.34
CA HIS A 49 -12.61 4.77 2.65
C HIS A 49 -11.21 4.22 2.35
N GLY A 50 -10.94 2.95 2.63
CA GLY A 50 -9.60 2.36 2.48
C GLY A 50 -9.45 1.42 1.29
N GLY A 51 -8.24 0.88 1.11
CA GLY A 51 -7.95 -0.22 0.19
C GLY A 51 -8.11 0.12 -1.29
N ALA A 52 -7.87 1.35 -1.70
CA ALA A 52 -8.05 1.86 -3.06
C ALA A 52 -9.53 1.83 -3.54
N PHE A 53 -10.51 1.69 -2.64
CA PHE A 53 -11.92 1.58 -3.00
C PHE A 53 -12.41 2.82 -3.79
N GLY A 54 -12.03 4.02 -3.37
CA GLY A 54 -12.37 5.30 -4.02
C GLY A 54 -11.46 5.68 -5.19
N LEU A 55 -10.51 4.82 -5.59
CA LEU A 55 -9.53 5.12 -6.62
C LEU A 55 -9.90 4.49 -7.96
N ARG A 56 -9.78 5.26 -9.05
CA ARG A 56 -9.97 4.81 -10.42
C ARG A 56 -8.81 5.24 -11.30
N TRP A 57 -8.35 4.33 -12.16
CA TRP A 57 -7.39 4.61 -13.22
C TRP A 57 -8.14 4.79 -14.54
N VAL A 58 -8.17 6.01 -15.04
CA VAL A 58 -8.94 6.42 -16.21
C VAL A 58 -8.01 6.66 -17.39
N ARG A 59 -8.13 5.85 -18.45
CA ARG A 59 -7.27 5.83 -19.63
C ARG A 59 -8.04 6.14 -20.91
N VAL A 60 -9.24 5.57 -21.00
CA VAL A 60 -10.11 5.61 -22.19
C VAL A 60 -11.53 6.04 -21.78
N GLU A 61 -12.39 6.30 -22.76
CA GLU A 61 -13.75 6.82 -22.48
C GLU A 61 -14.62 5.82 -21.69
N GLU A 62 -14.40 4.53 -21.88
CA GLU A 62 -15.09 3.48 -21.13
C GLU A 62 -14.76 3.54 -19.63
N ASP A 63 -13.48 3.81 -19.31
CA ASP A 63 -13.04 4.01 -17.93
C ASP A 63 -13.68 5.27 -17.32
N VAL A 64 -13.86 6.36 -18.13
CA VAL A 64 -14.54 7.58 -17.69
C VAL A 64 -15.97 7.29 -17.25
N ALA A 65 -16.72 6.54 -18.06
CA ALA A 65 -18.11 6.20 -17.77
C ALA A 65 -18.23 5.40 -16.45
N GLU A 66 -17.37 4.38 -16.26
CA GLU A 66 -17.31 3.58 -15.03
C GLU A 66 -16.96 4.46 -13.80
N ALA A 67 -15.91 5.28 -13.93
CA ALA A 67 -15.41 6.13 -12.85
C ALA A 67 -16.43 7.18 -12.43
N VAL A 68 -17.07 7.87 -13.40
CA VAL A 68 -18.12 8.87 -13.14
C VAL A 68 -19.30 8.23 -12.43
N ALA A 69 -19.81 7.10 -12.95
CA ALA A 69 -20.97 6.41 -12.35
C ALA A 69 -20.70 6.03 -10.88
N PHE A 70 -19.47 5.60 -10.58
CA PHE A 70 -19.08 5.24 -9.24
C PHE A 70 -18.88 6.45 -8.32
N LEU A 71 -18.11 7.46 -8.78
CA LEU A 71 -17.69 8.60 -7.94
C LEU A 71 -18.82 9.60 -7.71
N ALA A 72 -19.59 9.96 -8.74
CA ALA A 72 -20.69 10.91 -8.59
C ALA A 72 -21.78 10.43 -7.61
N ALA A 73 -21.99 9.12 -7.51
CA ALA A 73 -22.94 8.57 -6.55
C ALA A 73 -22.46 8.61 -5.08
N ARG A 74 -21.14 8.81 -4.83
CA ARG A 74 -20.50 8.64 -3.51
C ARG A 74 -19.74 9.83 -3.00
N CYS A 75 -19.27 10.70 -3.89
CA CYS A 75 -18.35 11.79 -3.57
C CYS A 75 -18.92 13.11 -4.07
N ASP A 76 -18.63 14.18 -3.36
CA ASP A 76 -18.93 15.56 -3.83
C ASP A 76 -17.77 16.12 -4.64
N ARG A 77 -16.54 15.72 -4.30
CA ARG A 77 -15.32 16.17 -4.93
C ARG A 77 -14.40 15.00 -5.22
N VAL A 78 -13.59 15.13 -6.25
CA VAL A 78 -12.62 14.13 -6.70
C VAL A 78 -11.29 14.80 -6.94
N ARG A 79 -10.23 14.24 -6.40
CA ARG A 79 -8.87 14.62 -6.74
C ARG A 79 -8.45 13.88 -8.01
N VAL A 80 -8.07 14.63 -9.03
CA VAL A 80 -7.54 14.12 -10.29
C VAL A 80 -6.05 14.39 -10.34
N MET A 81 -5.24 13.41 -10.73
CA MET A 81 -3.79 13.49 -10.90
C MET A 81 -3.34 12.63 -12.08
N PRO A 82 -2.14 12.86 -12.65
CA PRO A 82 -1.55 11.91 -13.61
C PRO A 82 -1.50 10.52 -13.00
N PHE A 83 -1.70 9.48 -13.81
CA PHE A 83 -1.39 8.13 -13.34
C PHE A 83 0.12 7.94 -13.29
N LEU A 84 0.63 7.56 -12.13
CA LEU A 84 2.05 7.35 -11.89
C LEU A 84 2.40 5.89 -12.12
N GLU A 85 3.24 5.62 -13.13
CA GLU A 85 3.88 4.32 -13.28
C GLU A 85 5.05 4.19 -12.31
N GLY A 86 5.14 3.07 -11.64
CA GLY A 86 6.16 2.81 -10.62
C GLY A 86 5.67 1.83 -9.57
N ILE A 87 6.43 1.67 -8.50
CA ILE A 87 6.08 0.81 -7.37
C ILE A 87 5.26 1.62 -6.36
N PRO A 88 3.98 1.29 -6.14
CA PRO A 88 3.21 1.84 -5.03
C PRO A 88 3.87 1.44 -3.71
N CYS A 89 4.15 2.40 -2.87
CA CYS A 89 4.88 2.16 -1.63
C CYS A 89 4.52 3.19 -0.57
N SER A 90 4.89 2.90 0.66
CA SER A 90 4.70 3.81 1.79
C SER A 90 5.98 3.94 2.60
N ILE A 91 6.11 5.08 3.27
CA ILE A 91 7.09 5.30 4.32
C ILE A 91 6.36 5.60 5.64
N HIS A 92 6.82 4.99 6.72
CA HIS A 92 6.19 5.09 8.03
C HIS A 92 7.08 5.86 9.00
N GLY A 93 6.45 6.61 9.89
CA GLY A 93 7.12 7.26 11.00
C GLY A 93 6.28 7.24 12.27
N VAL A 94 6.94 7.58 13.38
CA VAL A 94 6.31 7.79 14.69
C VAL A 94 6.80 9.10 15.27
N VAL A 95 5.87 10.00 15.58
CA VAL A 95 6.15 11.32 16.17
C VAL A 95 6.14 11.19 17.69
N PHE A 96 7.28 11.51 18.27
CA PHE A 96 7.47 11.69 19.72
C PHE A 96 7.42 13.18 20.10
N PRO A 97 7.33 13.53 21.39
CA PRO A 97 7.39 14.92 21.82
C PRO A 97 8.64 15.68 21.38
N HIS A 98 9.75 14.98 21.23
CA HIS A 98 11.08 15.55 20.99
C HIS A 98 11.78 15.06 19.73
N GLY A 99 11.08 14.33 18.84
CA GLY A 99 11.67 13.87 17.57
C GLY A 99 10.76 12.92 16.80
N VAL A 100 11.27 12.40 15.69
CA VAL A 100 10.55 11.52 14.78
C VAL A 100 11.39 10.29 14.46
N ALA A 101 10.85 9.11 14.71
CA ALA A 101 11.41 7.86 14.20
C ALA A 101 10.89 7.60 12.77
N THR A 102 11.78 7.20 11.85
CA THR A 102 11.42 6.89 10.46
C THR A 102 11.96 5.52 10.06
N PHE A 103 11.19 4.75 9.28
CA PHE A 103 11.49 3.35 9.04
C PHE A 103 11.83 3.05 7.58
N ARG A 104 11.80 1.76 7.22
CA ARG A 104 12.02 1.34 5.82
C ARG A 104 10.81 1.66 4.97
N PRO A 105 11.00 1.93 3.66
CA PRO A 105 9.91 1.85 2.69
C PRO A 105 9.28 0.46 2.68
N VAL A 106 7.97 0.43 2.45
CA VAL A 106 7.17 -0.80 2.35
C VAL A 106 6.42 -0.79 1.03
N GLU A 107 6.48 -1.87 0.27
CA GLU A 107 5.66 -2.01 -0.93
C GLU A 107 4.19 -2.11 -0.56
N LEU A 108 3.35 -1.35 -1.23
CA LEU A 108 1.90 -1.51 -1.25
C LEU A 108 1.53 -2.38 -2.45
N VAL A 109 1.17 -3.63 -2.22
CA VAL A 109 0.80 -4.56 -3.29
C VAL A 109 -0.50 -4.10 -3.93
N THR A 110 -0.39 -3.24 -4.94
CA THR A 110 -1.53 -2.70 -5.68
C THR A 110 -1.57 -3.31 -7.06
N LEU A 111 -2.66 -4.00 -7.35
CA LEU A 111 -2.86 -4.77 -8.57
C LEU A 111 -3.88 -4.08 -9.48
N ARG A 112 -3.72 -4.28 -10.79
CA ARG A 112 -4.59 -3.76 -11.84
C ARG A 112 -5.48 -4.88 -12.36
N ARG A 113 -6.73 -4.57 -12.66
CA ARG A 113 -7.62 -5.50 -13.38
C ARG A 113 -7.66 -5.09 -14.85
N PRO A 114 -7.22 -5.95 -15.78
CA PRO A 114 -7.33 -5.69 -17.21
C PRO A 114 -8.78 -5.34 -17.63
N GLY A 115 -8.95 -4.33 -18.47
CA GLY A 115 -10.27 -3.90 -18.92
C GLY A 115 -11.16 -3.22 -17.86
N SER A 116 -10.61 -2.77 -16.74
CA SER A 116 -11.34 -2.04 -15.70
C SER A 116 -10.55 -0.83 -15.22
N SER A 117 -11.26 0.20 -14.77
CA SER A 117 -10.67 1.37 -14.12
C SER A 117 -10.24 1.10 -12.67
N ARG A 118 -10.56 -0.07 -12.12
CA ARG A 118 -10.34 -0.40 -10.71
C ARG A 118 -8.91 -0.86 -10.44
N LEU A 119 -8.36 -0.31 -9.38
CA LEU A 119 -7.18 -0.83 -8.73
C LEU A 119 -7.59 -1.69 -7.52
N ARG A 120 -6.75 -2.64 -7.16
CA ARG A 120 -6.95 -3.51 -6.01
C ARG A 120 -5.73 -3.41 -5.09
N TYR A 121 -5.92 -2.86 -3.90
CA TYR A 121 -4.94 -3.02 -2.84
C TYR A 121 -5.02 -4.47 -2.33
N ALA A 122 -3.89 -5.15 -2.33
CA ALA A 122 -3.79 -6.56 -2.01
C ALA A 122 -2.77 -6.85 -0.90
N GLY A 123 -2.40 -5.85 -0.09
CA GLY A 123 -1.51 -6.05 1.04
C GLY A 123 -0.24 -5.19 0.98
N ALA A 124 0.69 -5.52 1.87
CA ALA A 124 1.97 -4.83 1.97
C ALA A 124 3.09 -5.82 2.29
N ALA A 125 4.32 -5.47 1.89
CA ALA A 125 5.48 -6.34 2.09
C ALA A 125 6.79 -5.55 2.18
N THR A 126 7.74 -6.07 2.95
CA THR A 126 9.08 -5.50 3.13
C THR A 126 10.16 -6.17 2.28
N PHE A 127 9.79 -7.09 1.38
CA PHE A 127 10.74 -7.78 0.49
C PHE A 127 11.31 -6.85 -0.57
N TRP A 128 10.52 -5.92 -1.07
CA TRP A 128 10.99 -4.89 -1.98
C TRP A 128 11.96 -3.95 -1.29
N ASP A 129 13.07 -3.67 -1.95
CA ASP A 129 14.12 -2.79 -1.43
C ASP A 129 14.50 -1.77 -2.51
N PRO A 130 14.08 -0.51 -2.39
CA PRO A 130 14.47 0.51 -3.34
C PRO A 130 15.96 0.81 -3.21
N PRO A 131 16.59 1.39 -4.26
CA PRO A 131 17.98 1.86 -4.19
C PRO A 131 18.21 2.77 -2.97
N ASP A 132 19.40 2.68 -2.36
CA ASP A 132 19.75 3.43 -1.16
C ASP A 132 19.43 4.94 -1.24
N PRO A 133 19.72 5.66 -2.35
CA PRO A 133 19.36 7.06 -2.45
C PRO A 133 17.86 7.32 -2.36
N ASP A 134 17.04 6.48 -2.98
CA ASP A 134 15.57 6.62 -2.92
C ASP A 134 15.05 6.33 -1.51
N ARG A 135 15.62 5.31 -0.84
CA ARG A 135 15.28 4.98 0.55
C ARG A 135 15.57 6.14 1.51
N GLU A 136 16.73 6.78 1.38
CA GLU A 136 17.09 7.92 2.22
C GLU A 136 16.24 9.16 1.92
N VAL A 137 15.91 9.43 0.67
CA VAL A 137 14.98 10.50 0.28
C VAL A 137 13.60 10.28 0.90
N MET A 138 13.09 9.05 0.89
CA MET A 138 11.79 8.73 1.51
C MET A 138 11.84 8.89 3.03
N ARG A 139 12.93 8.47 3.69
CA ARG A 139 13.11 8.63 5.14
C ARG A 139 13.22 10.10 5.55
N ASP A 140 13.97 10.89 4.79
CA ASP A 140 14.08 12.34 5.02
C ASP A 140 12.73 13.04 4.84
N LEU A 141 11.97 12.68 3.80
CA LEU A 141 10.62 13.16 3.61
C LEU A 141 9.73 12.83 4.82
N ALA A 142 9.75 11.59 5.30
CA ALA A 142 8.95 11.19 6.46
C ALA A 142 9.37 11.98 7.71
N ARG A 143 10.66 12.21 7.92
CA ARG A 143 11.15 13.02 9.06
C ARG A 143 10.63 14.45 9.00
N ARG A 144 10.73 15.11 7.84
CA ARG A 144 10.19 16.48 7.65
C ARG A 144 8.68 16.56 7.84
N VAL A 145 7.94 15.57 7.35
CA VAL A 145 6.48 15.47 7.55
C VAL A 145 6.15 15.29 9.04
N GLY A 146 6.83 14.38 9.72
CA GLY A 146 6.64 14.15 11.16
C GLY A 146 6.95 15.39 12.00
N ASP A 147 8.03 16.11 11.70
CA ASP A 147 8.36 17.38 12.36
C ASP A 147 7.29 18.44 12.11
N ALA A 148 6.80 18.59 10.87
CA ALA A 148 5.72 19.51 10.56
C ALA A 148 4.41 19.16 11.30
N LEU A 149 4.07 17.87 11.41
CA LEU A 149 2.91 17.41 12.18
C LEU A 149 3.07 17.75 13.66
N ARG A 150 4.25 17.51 14.22
CA ARG A 150 4.57 17.84 15.62
C ARG A 150 4.47 19.34 15.91
N GLU A 151 5.06 20.17 15.06
CA GLU A 151 5.19 21.61 15.28
C GLU A 151 3.91 22.39 15.02
N ARG A 152 3.14 22.01 13.98
CA ARG A 152 1.96 22.75 13.57
C ARG A 152 0.70 22.39 14.34
N VAL A 153 0.53 21.11 14.66
CA VAL A 153 -0.72 20.61 15.26
C VAL A 153 -0.50 19.82 16.55
N GLY A 154 0.74 19.76 17.06
CA GLY A 154 1.06 19.00 18.27
C GLY A 154 0.84 17.50 18.13
N TYR A 155 0.88 16.98 16.90
CA TYR A 155 0.62 15.56 16.64
C TYR A 155 1.64 14.66 17.36
N ARG A 156 1.17 13.54 17.87
CA ARG A 156 1.97 12.45 18.44
C ARG A 156 1.38 11.12 17.98
N GLY A 157 2.25 10.14 17.76
CA GLY A 157 1.84 8.81 17.30
C GLY A 157 2.31 8.50 15.91
N ALA A 158 1.85 7.37 15.38
CA ALA A 158 2.25 6.85 14.10
C ALA A 158 1.60 7.60 12.93
N PHE A 159 2.34 7.71 11.84
CA PHE A 159 1.82 8.22 10.56
C PHE A 159 2.42 7.44 9.39
N THR A 160 1.77 7.54 8.24
CA THR A 160 2.21 6.92 7.00
C THR A 160 2.09 7.91 5.85
N VAL A 161 3.10 8.00 5.00
CA VAL A 161 3.03 8.68 3.72
C VAL A 161 3.01 7.64 2.62
N ASP A 162 1.89 7.54 1.92
CA ASP A 162 1.72 6.67 0.76
C ASP A 162 2.08 7.43 -0.51
N GLY A 163 2.62 6.71 -1.50
CA GLY A 163 3.04 7.29 -2.77
C GLY A 163 3.45 6.24 -3.80
N VAL A 164 4.15 6.69 -4.81
CA VAL A 164 4.69 5.85 -5.88
C VAL A 164 6.15 6.18 -6.08
N LEU A 165 7.02 5.16 -6.03
CA LEU A 165 8.39 5.30 -6.52
C LEU A 165 8.37 5.17 -8.05
N SER A 166 8.39 6.31 -8.72
CA SER A 166 8.34 6.48 -10.17
C SER A 166 9.73 6.66 -10.76
N ALA A 167 9.84 6.83 -12.07
CA ALA A 167 11.08 7.22 -12.73
C ALA A 167 11.60 8.61 -12.26
N GLU A 168 10.71 9.48 -11.78
CA GLU A 168 11.02 10.82 -11.25
C GLU A 168 11.43 10.79 -9.75
N GLY A 169 11.46 9.62 -9.11
CA GLY A 169 11.66 9.44 -7.67
C GLY A 169 10.35 9.15 -6.93
N PHE A 170 10.38 9.25 -5.60
CA PHE A 170 9.19 9.04 -4.78
C PHE A 170 8.28 10.28 -4.82
N LEU A 171 7.05 10.05 -5.25
CA LEU A 171 5.99 11.07 -5.33
C LEU A 171 4.88 10.72 -4.33
N PRO A 172 4.71 11.48 -3.24
CA PRO A 172 3.68 11.23 -2.24
C PRO A 172 2.28 11.52 -2.81
N THR A 173 1.32 10.69 -2.42
CA THR A 173 -0.07 10.82 -2.83
C THR A 173 -1.03 11.02 -1.66
N GLU A 174 -0.69 10.48 -0.48
CA GLU A 174 -1.57 10.51 0.70
C GLU A 174 -0.75 10.57 2.00
N LEU A 175 -1.26 11.31 2.99
CA LEU A 175 -0.79 11.31 4.37
C LEU A 175 -1.87 10.73 5.27
N ASN A 176 -1.52 9.68 6.00
CA ASN A 176 -2.39 8.98 6.92
C ASN A 176 -1.86 9.14 8.36
N PRO A 177 -2.41 10.03 9.21
CA PRO A 177 -1.96 10.24 10.59
C PRO A 177 -2.52 9.13 11.51
N ARG A 178 -2.08 7.91 11.29
CA ARG A 178 -2.46 6.71 12.05
C ARG A 178 -1.46 5.59 11.84
N LEU A 179 -1.55 4.59 12.71
CA LEU A 179 -0.80 3.34 12.56
C LEU A 179 -1.15 2.68 11.21
N GLY A 180 -0.14 2.47 10.38
CA GLY A 180 -0.26 1.80 9.08
C GLY A 180 0.14 0.32 9.14
N ALA A 181 -0.39 -0.48 8.22
CA ALA A 181 -0.09 -1.92 8.14
C ALA A 181 1.40 -2.23 7.99
N GLY A 182 2.15 -1.39 7.28
CA GLY A 182 3.59 -1.58 7.08
C GLY A 182 4.39 -1.53 8.38
N LEU A 183 4.04 -0.65 9.32
CA LEU A 183 4.70 -0.60 10.62
C LEU A 183 4.45 -1.89 11.41
N SER A 184 3.22 -2.39 11.43
CA SER A 184 2.90 -3.67 12.07
C SER A 184 3.65 -4.85 11.45
N ILE A 185 3.87 -4.83 10.12
CA ILE A 185 4.66 -5.86 9.43
C ILE A 185 6.13 -5.78 9.83
N MET A 186 6.72 -4.58 9.89
CA MET A 186 8.12 -4.38 10.28
C MET A 186 8.39 -4.76 11.74
N THR A 187 7.42 -4.56 12.61
CA THR A 187 7.55 -4.88 14.05
C THR A 187 7.11 -6.30 14.39
N GLY A 188 6.63 -7.08 13.43
CA GLY A 188 6.24 -8.48 13.66
C GLY A 188 7.36 -9.40 14.15
N ALA A 189 8.62 -9.07 13.85
CA ALA A 189 9.81 -9.75 14.37
C ALA A 189 10.24 -9.26 15.78
N LEU A 190 9.53 -8.30 16.36
CA LEU A 190 9.80 -7.71 17.69
C LEU A 190 8.61 -7.98 18.64
N PRO A 191 8.42 -9.20 19.14
CA PRO A 191 7.25 -9.56 19.95
C PRO A 191 7.16 -8.74 21.26
N ASP A 192 8.29 -8.29 21.78
CA ASP A 192 8.38 -7.50 22.99
C ASP A 192 8.14 -5.99 22.76
N LEU A 193 7.95 -5.57 21.50
CA LEU A 193 7.62 -4.18 21.14
C LEU A 193 6.14 -4.07 20.74
N PRO A 194 5.23 -3.80 21.69
CA PRO A 194 3.81 -3.65 21.41
C PRO A 194 3.53 -2.29 20.75
N VAL A 195 3.84 -2.14 19.46
CA VAL A 195 3.79 -0.87 18.72
C VAL A 195 2.44 -0.16 18.83
N SER A 196 1.33 -0.91 18.91
CA SER A 196 -0.01 -0.34 19.06
C SER A 196 -0.22 0.30 20.44
N LEU A 197 0.38 -0.28 21.50
CA LEU A 197 0.34 0.32 22.83
C LEU A 197 1.26 1.53 22.93
N LEU A 198 2.42 1.48 22.28
CA LEU A 198 3.33 2.62 22.17
C LEU A 198 2.63 3.80 21.44
N ASP A 199 2.01 3.52 20.32
CA ASP A 199 1.24 4.53 19.56
C ASP A 199 0.14 5.15 20.41
N ARG A 200 -0.63 4.33 21.11
CA ARG A 200 -1.69 4.79 22.01
C ARG A 200 -1.13 5.66 23.14
N ALA A 201 -0.05 5.24 23.80
CA ALA A 201 0.58 6.01 24.87
C ALA A 201 1.09 7.38 24.38
N LEU A 202 1.64 7.45 23.14
CA LEU A 202 2.03 8.72 22.53
C LEU A 202 0.84 9.63 22.26
N VAL A 203 -0.25 9.10 21.71
CA VAL A 203 -1.49 9.85 21.45
C VAL A 203 -2.11 10.37 22.75
N GLU A 204 -2.12 9.56 23.81
CA GLU A 204 -2.64 9.91 25.14
C GLU A 204 -1.66 10.77 25.96
N ALA A 205 -0.48 11.08 25.39
CA ALA A 205 0.57 11.87 26.03
C ALA A 205 1.11 11.27 27.34
N GLU A 206 1.09 9.94 27.45
CA GLU A 206 1.66 9.21 28.56
C GLU A 206 3.20 9.35 28.59
N PRO A 207 3.82 9.40 29.78
CA PRO A 207 5.27 9.43 29.90
C PRO A 207 5.89 8.13 29.38
N LEU A 208 6.85 8.25 28.47
CA LEU A 208 7.59 7.12 27.93
C LEU A 208 9.09 7.26 28.22
N ALA A 209 9.69 6.23 28.80
CA ALA A 209 11.14 6.10 28.94
C ALA A 209 11.79 5.52 27.66
N TYR A 210 11.26 5.84 26.50
CA TYR A 210 11.65 5.31 25.19
C TYR A 210 11.64 6.44 24.15
N GLY A 211 12.69 6.52 23.35
CA GLY A 211 12.89 7.63 22.43
C GLY A 211 12.75 7.26 20.95
N PRO A 212 12.67 8.26 20.06
CA PRO A 212 12.57 8.03 18.64
C PRO A 212 13.76 7.25 18.06
N ASP A 213 15.00 7.56 18.51
CA ASP A 213 16.22 6.91 18.03
C ASP A 213 16.29 5.43 18.42
N ASP A 214 15.76 5.08 19.60
CA ASP A 214 15.71 3.70 20.06
C ASP A 214 14.71 2.90 19.24
N LEU A 215 13.52 3.45 18.99
CA LEU A 215 12.51 2.84 18.16
C LEU A 215 13.00 2.66 16.72
N GLU A 216 13.56 3.72 16.12
CA GLU A 216 14.09 3.69 14.76
C GLU A 216 15.14 2.59 14.61
N ARG A 217 16.14 2.57 15.48
CA ARG A 217 17.22 1.59 15.46
C ARG A 217 16.72 0.15 15.56
N GLN A 218 15.81 -0.13 16.52
CA GLN A 218 15.29 -1.48 16.74
C GLN A 218 14.45 -1.98 15.57
N VAL A 219 13.54 -1.14 15.06
CA VAL A 219 12.65 -1.51 13.95
C VAL A 219 13.43 -1.68 12.65
N LEU A 220 14.41 -0.79 12.36
CA LEU A 220 15.26 -0.94 11.18
C LEU A 220 16.07 -2.23 11.25
N ALA A 221 16.73 -2.53 12.38
CA ALA A 221 17.51 -3.75 12.54
C ALA A 221 16.65 -5.01 12.35
N ALA A 222 15.46 -5.06 12.93
CA ALA A 222 14.56 -6.19 12.78
C ALA A 222 14.06 -6.35 11.33
N ALA A 223 13.65 -5.25 10.69
CA ALA A 223 13.16 -5.27 9.32
C ALA A 223 14.27 -5.58 8.29
N ASP A 224 15.54 -5.30 8.62
CA ASP A 224 16.69 -5.68 7.79
C ASP A 224 17.03 -7.17 7.91
N GLN A 225 16.86 -7.73 9.10
CA GLN A 225 17.12 -9.15 9.36
C GLN A 225 16.00 -10.05 8.85
N THR A 226 14.75 -9.65 9.00
CA THR A 226 13.59 -10.47 8.67
C THR A 226 12.61 -9.70 7.79
N ARG A 227 12.46 -10.14 6.55
CA ARG A 227 11.43 -9.62 5.66
C ARG A 227 10.09 -10.26 5.99
N ALA A 228 9.02 -9.53 5.78
CA ALA A 228 7.68 -9.99 6.11
C ALA A 228 6.63 -9.41 5.16
N GLY A 229 5.42 -9.96 5.23
CA GLY A 229 4.28 -9.53 4.44
C GLY A 229 3.93 -10.51 3.33
N GLY A 230 3.12 -10.04 2.42
CA GLY A 230 2.57 -10.84 1.34
C GLY A 230 1.37 -10.16 0.72
N ALA A 231 0.45 -10.96 0.20
CA ALA A 231 -0.75 -10.45 -0.44
C ALA A 231 -2.02 -11.12 0.10
N TRP A 232 -3.13 -10.38 0.08
CA TRP A 232 -4.43 -10.93 0.42
C TRP A 232 -5.53 -10.26 -0.39
N THR A 233 -6.65 -10.95 -0.55
CA THR A 233 -7.85 -10.37 -1.16
C THR A 233 -9.09 -11.07 -0.65
N VAL A 234 -10.24 -10.40 -0.73
CA VAL A 234 -11.54 -11.01 -0.50
C VAL A 234 -12.16 -11.46 -1.83
N THR A 235 -13.02 -12.46 -1.76
CA THR A 235 -13.76 -13.04 -2.88
C THR A 235 -15.18 -13.33 -2.43
N ASP A 236 -16.15 -13.25 -3.34
CA ASP A 236 -17.56 -13.58 -3.09
C ASP A 236 -17.78 -15.08 -2.84
N ARG A 237 -16.77 -15.90 -3.18
CA ARG A 237 -16.77 -17.36 -3.00
C ARG A 237 -15.84 -17.72 -1.87
N GLY A 238 -16.33 -18.46 -0.90
CA GLY A 238 -15.55 -18.97 0.23
C GLY A 238 -15.90 -20.40 0.55
N PRO A 239 -14.99 -21.16 1.19
CA PRO A 239 -15.34 -22.44 1.77
C PRO A 239 -16.31 -22.23 2.93
N ALA A 240 -17.19 -23.20 3.17
CA ALA A 240 -18.26 -23.06 4.17
C ALA A 240 -17.73 -23.06 5.62
N ASP A 241 -16.61 -23.75 5.90
CA ASP A 241 -16.30 -24.19 7.26
C ASP A 241 -14.81 -24.23 7.64
N ALA A 242 -13.86 -24.23 6.69
CA ALA A 242 -12.45 -24.37 7.03
C ALA A 242 -11.52 -23.62 6.07
N THR A 243 -10.42 -23.13 6.61
CA THR A 243 -9.31 -22.62 5.78
C THR A 243 -8.54 -23.79 5.18
N ARG A 244 -8.31 -23.71 3.86
CA ARG A 244 -7.43 -24.62 3.12
C ARG A 244 -6.09 -23.94 2.92
N GLU A 245 -5.02 -24.70 3.09
CA GLU A 245 -3.66 -24.21 2.90
C GLU A 245 -2.96 -25.01 1.81
N LEU A 246 -2.20 -24.31 0.98
CA LEU A 246 -1.44 -24.88 -0.12
C LEU A 246 -0.01 -24.31 -0.06
N PRO A 247 0.99 -25.09 0.33
CA PRO A 247 2.39 -24.70 0.17
C PRO A 247 2.69 -24.46 -1.31
N VAL A 248 3.37 -23.35 -1.62
CA VAL A 248 3.66 -22.94 -3.01
C VAL A 248 5.13 -22.64 -3.23
N THR A 249 5.56 -22.81 -4.48
CA THR A 249 6.90 -22.41 -4.95
C THR A 249 6.77 -21.51 -6.16
N PHE A 250 7.74 -20.60 -6.32
CA PHE A 250 7.82 -19.69 -7.45
C PHE A 250 8.97 -20.05 -8.40
N GLN A 251 8.66 -20.12 -9.68
CA GLN A 251 9.63 -20.31 -10.76
C GLN A 251 9.50 -19.16 -11.76
N GLY A 252 10.30 -18.11 -11.58
CA GLY A 252 10.12 -16.87 -12.31
C GLY A 252 8.78 -16.22 -11.98
N ALA A 253 7.92 -16.05 -12.98
CA ALA A 253 6.58 -15.48 -12.82
C ALA A 253 5.49 -16.54 -12.55
N ALA A 254 5.82 -17.82 -12.48
CA ALA A 254 4.85 -18.89 -12.25
C ALA A 254 4.80 -19.31 -10.77
N CYS A 255 3.59 -19.49 -10.25
CA CYS A 255 3.33 -20.08 -8.94
C CYS A 255 2.79 -21.49 -9.12
N ARG A 256 3.29 -22.45 -8.33
CA ARG A 256 2.88 -23.85 -8.38
C ARG A 256 2.77 -24.43 -6.97
N PRO A 257 1.97 -25.48 -6.76
CA PRO A 257 2.02 -26.24 -5.53
C PRO A 257 3.44 -26.74 -5.27
N ALA A 258 3.91 -26.65 -4.05
CA ALA A 258 5.18 -27.24 -3.65
C ALA A 258 5.08 -28.77 -3.73
N ALA A 259 6.15 -29.41 -4.21
CA ALA A 259 6.21 -30.86 -4.19
C ALA A 259 6.33 -31.38 -2.73
N ASP A 260 5.76 -32.55 -2.46
CA ASP A 260 5.78 -33.17 -1.15
C ASP A 260 7.21 -33.28 -0.61
N GLY A 261 7.38 -32.86 0.64
CA GLY A 261 8.68 -32.91 1.33
C GLY A 261 9.71 -31.86 0.85
N ARG A 262 9.35 -30.96 -0.06
CA ARG A 262 10.22 -29.85 -0.46
C ARG A 262 9.86 -28.56 0.28
N PRO A 263 10.86 -27.73 0.60
CA PRO A 263 10.61 -26.43 1.19
C PRO A 263 9.77 -25.54 0.24
N ALA A 264 8.76 -24.87 0.80
CA ALA A 264 7.89 -23.95 0.08
C ALA A 264 8.42 -22.50 0.17
N ASP A 265 8.17 -21.69 -0.85
CA ASP A 265 8.51 -20.27 -0.84
C ASP A 265 7.41 -19.42 -0.17
N GLY A 266 6.27 -20.05 0.13
CA GLY A 266 5.18 -19.44 0.86
C GLY A 266 3.99 -20.38 1.00
N VAL A 267 2.93 -19.86 1.64
CA VAL A 267 1.67 -20.58 1.84
C VAL A 267 0.52 -19.75 1.26
N LEU A 268 -0.24 -20.37 0.38
CA LEU A 268 -1.49 -19.83 -0.16
C LEU A 268 -2.64 -20.38 0.67
N SER A 269 -3.37 -19.50 1.36
CA SER A 269 -4.52 -19.88 2.19
C SER A 269 -5.81 -19.38 1.54
N PHE A 270 -6.85 -20.22 1.57
CA PHE A 270 -8.21 -19.88 1.16
C PHE A 270 -9.20 -20.26 2.26
N GLY A 271 -9.89 -19.28 2.81
CA GLY A 271 -10.76 -19.47 3.97
C GLY A 271 -12.04 -18.65 3.92
N PRO A 272 -12.96 -18.87 4.87
CA PRO A 272 -14.19 -18.11 4.98
C PRO A 272 -13.94 -16.69 5.45
N SER A 273 -14.78 -15.75 5.01
CA SER A 273 -14.80 -14.36 5.49
C SER A 273 -16.25 -13.88 5.63
N GLY A 274 -16.45 -12.72 6.27
CA GLY A 274 -17.78 -12.12 6.41
C GLY A 274 -18.44 -11.69 5.09
N VAL A 275 -17.70 -11.73 3.97
CA VAL A 275 -18.17 -11.33 2.63
C VAL A 275 -17.99 -12.45 1.59
N GLY A 276 -17.88 -13.69 2.02
CA GLY A 276 -17.65 -14.87 1.17
C GLY A 276 -16.38 -15.59 1.57
N GLY A 277 -15.26 -15.28 0.94
CA GLY A 277 -13.96 -15.87 1.26
C GLY A 277 -12.82 -14.87 1.29
N PHE A 278 -11.66 -15.33 1.74
CA PHE A 278 -10.39 -14.64 1.57
C PHE A 278 -9.37 -15.57 0.91
N VAL A 279 -8.46 -14.96 0.16
CA VAL A 279 -7.24 -15.60 -0.32
C VAL A 279 -6.07 -14.81 0.25
N ARG A 280 -5.08 -15.52 0.82
CA ARG A 280 -3.88 -14.92 1.39
C ARG A 280 -2.65 -15.67 0.91
N LEU A 281 -1.64 -14.93 0.45
CA LEU A 281 -0.28 -15.41 0.24
C LEU A 281 0.58 -14.91 1.40
N ALA A 282 1.13 -15.82 2.19
CA ALA A 282 2.19 -15.54 3.16
C ALA A 282 3.52 -16.03 2.55
N LEU A 283 4.51 -15.15 2.47
CA LEU A 283 5.83 -15.47 1.91
C LEU A 283 6.79 -15.92 3.00
N ASP A 284 7.64 -16.88 2.68
CA ASP A 284 8.71 -17.33 3.55
C ASP A 284 9.91 -16.37 3.43
N PRO A 285 10.30 -15.67 4.51
CA PRO A 285 11.37 -14.68 4.46
C PRO A 285 12.76 -15.27 4.14
N ASP A 286 12.99 -16.54 4.44
CA ASP A 286 14.27 -17.20 4.20
C ASP A 286 14.42 -17.69 2.77
N ARG A 287 13.34 -17.68 1.99
CA ARG A 287 13.31 -18.27 0.65
C ARG A 287 12.99 -17.28 -0.47
N VAL A 288 12.27 -16.21 -0.16
CA VAL A 288 11.93 -15.19 -1.16
C VAL A 288 13.05 -14.15 -1.23
N PRO A 289 13.65 -13.93 -2.42
CA PRO A 289 14.73 -12.97 -2.58
C PRO A 289 14.30 -11.54 -2.23
N VAL A 290 15.15 -10.85 -1.48
CA VAL A 290 15.02 -9.42 -1.18
C VAL A 290 15.35 -8.59 -2.42
N GLY A 291 14.74 -7.40 -2.53
CA GLY A 291 15.02 -6.39 -3.56
C GLY A 291 13.97 -6.32 -4.65
N ARG A 292 13.13 -7.35 -4.82
CA ARG A 292 12.10 -7.39 -5.87
C ARG A 292 10.70 -7.12 -5.32
N SER A 293 9.85 -6.52 -6.17
CA SER A 293 8.43 -6.35 -5.91
C SER A 293 7.74 -7.70 -5.69
N VAL A 294 6.84 -7.75 -4.70
CA VAL A 294 5.99 -8.90 -4.38
C VAL A 294 4.75 -8.96 -5.28
N ALA A 295 4.36 -7.85 -5.90
CA ALA A 295 3.16 -7.80 -6.72
C ALA A 295 3.10 -8.86 -7.85
N PRO A 296 4.19 -9.18 -8.58
CA PRO A 296 4.18 -10.28 -9.55
C PRO A 296 3.92 -11.66 -8.92
N LEU A 297 4.46 -11.90 -7.71
CA LEU A 297 4.22 -13.16 -6.97
C LEU A 297 2.77 -13.25 -6.52
N ALA A 298 2.19 -12.13 -6.07
CA ALA A 298 0.78 -12.05 -5.70
C ALA A 298 -0.15 -12.37 -6.88
N VAL A 299 0.13 -11.81 -8.06
CA VAL A 299 -0.63 -12.10 -9.28
C VAL A 299 -0.59 -13.58 -9.61
N ALA A 300 0.60 -14.19 -9.60
CA ALA A 300 0.76 -15.62 -9.90
C ALA A 300 0.06 -16.52 -8.85
N ALA A 301 0.14 -16.16 -7.57
CA ALA A 301 -0.52 -16.91 -6.50
C ALA A 301 -2.04 -16.81 -6.58
N PHE A 302 -2.58 -15.63 -6.91
CA PHE A 302 -4.03 -15.48 -7.06
C PHE A 302 -4.57 -16.19 -8.31
N ALA A 303 -3.80 -16.25 -9.40
CA ALA A 303 -4.15 -17.08 -10.55
C ALA A 303 -4.19 -18.58 -10.19
N LEU A 304 -3.20 -19.06 -9.40
CA LEU A 304 -3.21 -20.42 -8.88
C LEU A 304 -4.39 -20.67 -7.93
N ALA A 305 -4.76 -19.68 -7.10
CA ALA A 305 -5.94 -19.79 -6.23
C ALA A 305 -7.23 -19.95 -7.04
N ASP A 306 -7.38 -19.24 -8.15
CA ASP A 306 -8.51 -19.39 -9.05
C ASP A 306 -8.55 -20.80 -9.65
N GLU A 307 -7.41 -21.33 -10.08
CA GLU A 307 -7.28 -22.67 -10.66
C GLU A 307 -7.61 -23.77 -9.63
N VAL A 308 -7.01 -23.70 -8.42
CA VAL A 308 -7.09 -24.79 -7.43
C VAL A 308 -8.35 -24.70 -6.57
N PHE A 309 -8.76 -23.49 -6.21
CA PHE A 309 -9.85 -23.27 -5.26
C PHE A 309 -11.13 -22.72 -5.90
N GLY A 310 -11.09 -22.29 -7.17
CA GLY A 310 -12.24 -21.71 -7.86
C GLY A 310 -12.69 -20.38 -7.27
N THR A 311 -11.74 -19.54 -6.84
CA THR A 311 -12.02 -18.31 -6.07
C THR A 311 -12.70 -17.20 -6.87
N GLY A 312 -12.53 -17.19 -8.20
CA GLY A 312 -13.15 -16.20 -9.10
C GLY A 312 -12.57 -14.80 -8.98
N ILE A 313 -11.32 -14.66 -8.54
CA ILE A 313 -10.61 -13.38 -8.49
C ILE A 313 -10.45 -12.78 -9.88
N GLY A 314 -10.17 -13.64 -10.88
CA GLY A 314 -9.94 -13.28 -12.28
C GLY A 314 -8.56 -12.67 -12.55
N PRO A 315 -8.29 -12.29 -13.81
CA PRO A 315 -6.97 -11.81 -14.21
C PRO A 315 -6.58 -10.52 -13.52
N LEU A 316 -5.31 -10.45 -13.10
CA LEU A 316 -4.71 -9.29 -12.46
C LEU A 316 -3.33 -9.02 -13.09
N GLU A 317 -2.88 -7.77 -13.00
CA GLU A 317 -1.56 -7.32 -13.42
C GLU A 317 -0.88 -6.54 -12.30
N PRO A 318 0.45 -6.69 -12.12
CA PRO A 318 1.19 -5.89 -11.15
C PRO A 318 1.44 -4.47 -11.69
N ALA A 319 1.77 -3.55 -10.80
CA ALA A 319 2.36 -2.28 -11.20
C ALA A 319 3.73 -2.53 -11.89
N ARG A 320 4.12 -1.63 -12.76
CA ARG A 320 5.41 -1.73 -13.46
C ARG A 320 6.50 -1.09 -12.62
N ALA A 321 7.56 -1.83 -12.35
CA ALA A 321 8.77 -1.25 -11.80
C ALA A 321 9.47 -0.42 -12.90
N VAL A 322 9.72 0.85 -12.63
CA VAL A 322 10.38 1.80 -13.55
C VAL A 322 11.73 2.27 -13.02
N ARG A 323 12.13 1.82 -11.82
CA ARG A 323 13.41 2.02 -11.15
C ARG A 323 13.91 0.74 -10.52
#